data_f9c442dc37cce54ca319e2a7e6c3fc95
#
_entry.id   f9c442dc37cce54ca319e2a7e6c3fc95
#
_cell.length_a   1.000
_cell.length_b   1.000
_cell.length_c   1.000
_cell.angle_alpha   90.00
_cell.angle_beta   90.00
_cell.angle_gamma   90.00
#
_symmetry.space_group_name_H-M   'P 1'
#
loop_
_entity.id
_entity.type
_entity.pdbx_description
1 polymer ?
#
loop_
_entity_poly.entity_id
_entity_poly.type
_entity_poly.pdbx_seq_one_letter_code
_entity_poly.pdbx_strand_id
1 'polypeptide(L)'
;MSDPPCMLLIPALTSQRWEMMAITTDPDHLVIEHGLVVLTHEGGEKGRRYPGGLITLRKDLGPVARRVTLAHEIAHHLAGDEPTTDPVLHARQERRAWEQAARWLIHPDAYAAAETVHGPHEGALAAELGVTTHLVRVWRGLHERIRAA
;
A
#
# COMPACT_ATOMS: atom_id res chain seq x y z
N MET A 1 28.28 40.28 29.53
CA MET A 1 27.83 40.01 28.15
C MET A 1 28.03 38.53 27.91
N SER A 2 26.97 37.82 27.98
CA SER A 2 26.95 36.33 27.81
C SER A 2 26.43 36.04 26.43
N ASP A 3 27.25 35.41 25.61
CA ASP A 3 26.85 34.91 24.29
C ASP A 3 25.79 33.85 24.44
N PRO A 4 24.71 33.85 23.61
CA PRO A 4 23.75 32.76 23.57
C PRO A 4 24.39 31.52 22.95
N PRO A 5 24.02 30.32 23.43
CA PRO A 5 24.55 29.10 22.87
C PRO A 5 24.07 28.91 21.41
N CYS A 6 25.04 28.57 20.58
CA CYS A 6 24.83 28.19 19.19
C CYS A 6 23.81 27.04 19.10
N MET A 7 22.58 27.36 18.72
CA MET A 7 21.59 26.37 18.36
C MET A 7 22.02 25.70 17.07
N LEU A 8 22.54 24.50 17.19
CA LEU A 8 22.75 23.61 16.05
C LEU A 8 21.40 23.40 15.36
N LEU A 9 21.26 24.00 14.19
CA LEU A 9 20.20 23.72 13.24
C LEU A 9 20.35 22.24 12.83
N ILE A 10 19.59 21.37 13.46
CA ILE A 10 19.39 20.01 12.98
C ILE A 10 18.58 20.15 11.69
N PRO A 11 19.08 19.65 10.54
CA PRO A 11 18.36 19.81 9.29
C PRO A 11 17.01 19.08 9.35
N ALA A 12 15.98 19.75 8.85
CA ALA A 12 14.58 19.34 8.82
C ALA A 12 14.28 18.12 7.94
N LEU A 13 15.16 17.13 7.93
CA LEU A 13 15.00 15.88 7.15
C LEU A 13 14.08 14.86 7.81
N THR A 14 13.70 15.08 9.07
CA THR A 14 12.82 14.15 9.81
C THR A 14 11.33 14.48 9.68
N SER A 15 10.94 15.73 9.43
CA SER A 15 9.53 16.12 9.34
C SER A 15 8.88 15.67 8.02
N GLN A 16 9.59 15.69 6.90
CA GLN A 16 9.04 15.28 5.61
C GLN A 16 8.69 13.79 5.56
N ARG A 17 9.46 12.93 6.24
CA ARG A 17 9.17 11.49 6.30
C ARG A 17 7.88 11.21 7.09
N TRP A 18 7.61 11.96 8.15
CA TRP A 18 6.36 11.84 8.92
C TRP A 18 5.16 12.37 8.16
N GLU A 19 5.31 13.48 7.46
CA GLU A 19 4.25 14.05 6.62
C GLU A 19 3.91 13.12 5.44
N MET A 20 4.90 12.48 4.82
CA MET A 20 4.69 11.53 3.75
C MET A 20 4.05 10.21 4.22
N MET A 21 4.35 9.76 5.45
CA MET A 21 3.66 8.63 6.07
C MET A 21 2.21 8.94 6.46
N ALA A 22 1.91 10.21 6.76
CA ALA A 22 0.55 10.65 7.07
C ALA A 22 -0.36 10.76 5.84
N ILE A 23 0.21 10.75 4.62
CA ILE A 23 -0.53 10.88 3.37
C ILE A 23 -0.86 9.49 2.77
N THR A 24 -0.13 8.45 3.15
CA THR A 24 -0.49 7.07 2.77
C THR A 24 -1.59 6.56 3.69
N THR A 25 -2.58 5.91 3.10
CA THR A 25 -3.65 5.26 3.88
C THR A 25 -3.11 4.00 4.53
N ASP A 26 -3.19 3.92 5.85
CA ASP A 26 -2.87 2.69 6.58
C ASP A 26 -4.02 1.71 6.47
N PRO A 27 -3.82 0.49 5.96
CA PRO A 27 -4.88 -0.51 5.86
C PRO A 27 -5.51 -0.88 7.22
N ASP A 28 -4.75 -0.84 8.29
CA ASP A 28 -5.28 -1.13 9.64
C ASP A 28 -6.26 -0.02 10.10
N HIS A 29 -6.09 1.24 9.66
CA HIS A 29 -7.10 2.29 9.87
C HIS A 29 -8.39 2.02 9.09
N LEU A 30 -8.29 1.54 7.85
CA LEU A 30 -9.46 1.16 7.06
C LEU A 30 -10.25 0.01 7.71
N VAL A 31 -9.55 -0.93 8.34
CA VAL A 31 -10.19 -2.01 9.12
C VAL A 31 -11.09 -1.43 10.20
N ILE A 32 -10.59 -0.45 10.94
CA ILE A 32 -11.34 0.21 12.03
C ILE A 32 -12.49 1.04 11.46
N GLU A 33 -12.20 1.86 10.45
CA GLU A 33 -13.18 2.76 9.83
C GLU A 33 -14.40 2.03 9.26
N HIS A 34 -14.16 0.86 8.65
CA HIS A 34 -15.21 0.07 8.02
C HIS A 34 -15.74 -1.09 8.89
N GLY A 35 -15.30 -1.17 10.15
CA GLY A 35 -15.79 -2.21 11.08
C GLY A 35 -15.43 -3.63 10.66
N LEU A 36 -14.28 -3.81 9.98
CA LEU A 36 -13.82 -5.12 9.51
C LEU A 36 -13.15 -5.90 10.64
N VAL A 37 -13.14 -7.22 10.50
CA VAL A 37 -12.43 -8.12 11.41
C VAL A 37 -11.30 -8.80 10.64
N VAL A 38 -10.08 -8.72 11.16
CA VAL A 38 -8.90 -9.35 10.55
C VAL A 38 -8.38 -10.45 11.48
N LEU A 39 -8.36 -11.67 10.98
CA LEU A 39 -7.80 -12.84 11.65
C LEU A 39 -6.67 -13.44 10.80
N THR A 40 -6.07 -14.51 11.29
CA THR A 40 -5.04 -15.24 10.55
C THR A 40 -5.49 -16.66 10.22
N HIS A 41 -4.93 -17.22 9.13
CA HIS A 41 -5.08 -18.61 8.75
C HIS A 41 -3.73 -19.24 8.38
N GLU A 42 -3.70 -20.55 8.28
CA GLU A 42 -2.52 -21.30 7.86
C GLU A 42 -2.63 -21.74 6.42
N GLY A 43 -1.51 -21.64 5.68
CA GLY A 43 -1.41 -22.14 4.30
C GLY A 43 -2.32 -21.47 3.29
N GLY A 44 -2.24 -21.89 2.05
CA GLY A 44 -3.08 -21.41 0.95
C GLY A 44 -2.77 -19.98 0.52
N GLU A 45 -3.80 -19.26 0.11
CA GLU A 45 -3.74 -17.89 -0.37
C GLU A 45 -3.22 -16.93 0.71
N LYS A 46 -2.64 -15.82 0.30
CA LYS A 46 -2.14 -14.81 1.23
C LYS A 46 -3.26 -14.12 2.02
N GLY A 47 -4.39 -13.85 1.38
CA GLY A 47 -5.59 -13.26 1.97
C GLY A 47 -6.85 -13.99 1.52
N ARG A 48 -7.88 -13.93 2.35
CA ARG A 48 -9.22 -14.46 2.06
C ARG A 48 -10.27 -13.53 2.62
N ARG A 49 -11.35 -13.36 1.88
CA ARG A 49 -12.52 -12.60 2.31
C ARG A 49 -13.69 -13.53 2.58
N TYR A 50 -14.47 -13.15 3.57
CA TYR A 50 -15.69 -13.83 3.94
C TYR A 50 -16.85 -12.84 4.04
N PRO A 51 -18.08 -13.27 3.88
CA PRO A 51 -19.24 -12.42 4.11
C PRO A 51 -19.21 -11.78 5.51
N GLY A 52 -19.77 -10.57 5.63
CA GLY A 52 -19.86 -9.89 6.93
C GLY A 52 -18.60 -9.13 7.36
N GLY A 53 -17.66 -8.91 6.45
CA GLY A 53 -16.49 -8.08 6.72
C GLY A 53 -15.35 -8.78 7.45
N LEU A 54 -15.30 -10.11 7.40
CA LEU A 54 -14.18 -10.90 7.89
C LEU A 54 -13.13 -11.05 6.79
N ILE A 55 -11.90 -10.70 7.09
CA ILE A 55 -10.70 -10.94 6.27
C ILE A 55 -9.75 -11.83 7.06
N THR A 56 -9.18 -12.83 6.41
CA THR A 56 -8.10 -13.61 7.03
C THR A 56 -6.83 -13.48 6.22
N LEU A 57 -5.70 -13.33 6.90
CA LEU A 57 -4.38 -13.23 6.31
C LEU A 57 -3.54 -14.44 6.72
N ARG A 58 -2.74 -14.93 5.80
CA ARG A 58 -1.84 -16.06 6.10
C ARG A 58 -0.81 -15.64 7.15
N LYS A 59 -0.66 -16.44 8.19
CA LYS A 59 0.11 -16.05 9.38
C LYS A 59 1.62 -15.90 9.16
N ASP A 60 2.16 -16.51 8.10
CA ASP A 60 3.59 -16.47 7.76
C ASP A 60 4.01 -15.25 6.92
N LEU A 61 3.08 -14.33 6.63
CA LEU A 61 3.39 -13.12 5.89
C LEU A 61 4.29 -12.18 6.69
N GLY A 62 5.38 -11.72 6.07
CA GLY A 62 6.16 -10.61 6.60
C GLY A 62 5.36 -9.29 6.60
N PRO A 63 5.85 -8.25 7.31
CA PRO A 63 5.09 -6.99 7.50
C PRO A 63 4.66 -6.32 6.19
N VAL A 64 5.53 -6.28 5.18
CA VAL A 64 5.24 -5.67 3.87
C VAL A 64 4.17 -6.48 3.13
N ALA A 65 4.34 -7.80 3.05
CA ALA A 65 3.37 -8.66 2.37
C ALA A 65 2.00 -8.63 3.07
N ARG A 66 1.97 -8.63 4.41
CA ARG A 66 0.74 -8.47 5.20
C ARG A 66 0.02 -7.17 4.87
N ARG A 67 0.74 -6.05 4.90
CA ARG A 67 0.20 -4.71 4.64
C ARG A 67 -0.40 -4.62 3.24
N VAL A 68 0.33 -5.08 2.23
CA VAL A 68 -0.11 -5.05 0.83
C VAL A 68 -1.31 -5.98 0.59
N THR A 69 -1.27 -7.20 1.15
CA THR A 69 -2.38 -8.14 1.04
C THR A 69 -3.63 -7.61 1.73
N LEU A 70 -3.50 -7.03 2.93
CA LEU A 70 -4.64 -6.45 3.64
C LEU A 70 -5.30 -5.33 2.83
N ALA A 71 -4.51 -4.41 2.27
CA ALA A 71 -5.03 -3.34 1.42
C ALA A 71 -5.79 -3.90 0.19
N HIS A 72 -5.26 -4.94 -0.44
CA HIS A 72 -5.89 -5.60 -1.57
C HIS A 72 -7.25 -6.23 -1.20
N GLU A 73 -7.31 -6.98 -0.09
CA GLU A 73 -8.56 -7.60 0.37
C GLU A 73 -9.62 -6.56 0.79
N ILE A 74 -9.20 -5.46 1.42
CA ILE A 74 -10.11 -4.36 1.74
C ILE A 74 -10.65 -3.71 0.46
N ALA A 75 -9.81 -3.52 -0.56
CA ALA A 75 -10.24 -2.96 -1.84
C ALA A 75 -11.33 -3.81 -2.50
N HIS A 76 -11.19 -5.13 -2.49
CA HIS A 76 -12.24 -6.04 -2.94
C HIS A 76 -13.52 -5.92 -2.12
N HIS A 77 -13.40 -5.87 -0.79
CA HIS A 77 -14.54 -5.76 0.11
C HIS A 77 -15.35 -4.48 -0.14
N LEU A 78 -14.66 -3.34 -0.20
CA LEU A 78 -15.31 -2.04 -0.41
C LEU A 78 -15.93 -1.89 -1.81
N ALA A 79 -15.39 -2.61 -2.79
CA ALA A 79 -15.96 -2.65 -4.13
C ALA A 79 -17.19 -3.59 -4.25
N GLY A 80 -17.47 -4.41 -3.22
CA GLY A 80 -18.54 -5.40 -3.25
C GLY A 80 -18.26 -6.55 -4.21
N ASP A 81 -17.01 -6.91 -4.41
CA ASP A 81 -16.63 -7.99 -5.33
C ASP A 81 -17.08 -9.35 -4.80
N GLU A 82 -17.76 -10.09 -5.65
CA GLU A 82 -18.22 -11.45 -5.38
C GLU A 82 -17.32 -12.47 -6.08
N PRO A 83 -17.11 -13.65 -5.49
CA PRO A 83 -16.44 -14.75 -6.17
C PRO A 83 -17.11 -15.06 -7.50
N THR A 84 -16.30 -15.25 -8.55
CA THR A 84 -16.81 -15.50 -9.89
C THR A 84 -15.95 -16.52 -10.63
N THR A 85 -16.60 -17.31 -11.47
CA THR A 85 -15.95 -18.24 -12.41
C THR A 85 -15.71 -17.60 -13.78
N ASP A 86 -16.25 -16.41 -14.03
CA ASP A 86 -16.00 -15.64 -15.26
C ASP A 86 -14.59 -15.06 -15.23
N PRO A 87 -13.66 -15.51 -16.09
CA PRO A 87 -12.28 -15.07 -16.07
C PRO A 87 -12.11 -13.58 -16.40
N VAL A 88 -12.99 -13.00 -17.21
CA VAL A 88 -12.95 -11.58 -17.58
C VAL A 88 -13.36 -10.72 -16.39
N LEU A 89 -14.44 -11.10 -15.72
CA LEU A 89 -14.90 -10.39 -14.52
C LEU A 89 -13.88 -10.52 -13.39
N HIS A 90 -13.34 -11.71 -13.17
CA HIS A 90 -12.30 -11.95 -12.17
C HIS A 90 -11.06 -11.05 -12.43
N ALA A 91 -10.54 -11.06 -13.64
CA ALA A 91 -9.39 -10.22 -14.00
C ALA A 91 -9.65 -8.71 -13.80
N ARG A 92 -10.89 -8.26 -14.04
CA ARG A 92 -11.31 -6.87 -13.82
C ARG A 92 -11.34 -6.52 -12.33
N GLN A 93 -11.89 -7.40 -11.49
CA GLN A 93 -11.94 -7.24 -10.04
C GLN A 93 -10.51 -7.17 -9.47
N GLU A 94 -9.66 -8.13 -9.85
CA GLU A 94 -8.26 -8.18 -9.42
C GLU A 94 -7.49 -6.90 -9.79
N ARG A 95 -7.56 -6.48 -11.04
CA ARG A 95 -6.88 -5.25 -11.48
C ARG A 95 -7.32 -4.04 -10.67
N ARG A 96 -8.63 -3.85 -10.48
CA ARG A 96 -9.17 -2.74 -9.72
C ARG A 96 -8.72 -2.76 -8.25
N ALA A 97 -8.71 -3.93 -7.62
CA ALA A 97 -8.28 -4.08 -6.24
C ALA A 97 -6.80 -3.75 -6.07
N TRP A 98 -5.94 -4.23 -6.97
CA TRP A 98 -4.52 -3.89 -6.97
C TRP A 98 -4.25 -2.41 -7.23
N GLU A 99 -4.96 -1.80 -8.16
CA GLU A 99 -4.85 -0.37 -8.43
C GLU A 99 -5.28 0.46 -7.22
N GLN A 100 -6.34 0.06 -6.53
CA GLN A 100 -6.79 0.75 -5.32
C GLN A 100 -5.78 0.59 -4.16
N ALA A 101 -5.25 -0.60 -3.96
CA ALA A 101 -4.19 -0.83 -2.98
C ALA A 101 -2.94 0.04 -3.29
N ALA A 102 -2.56 0.15 -4.56
CA ALA A 102 -1.45 0.99 -4.98
C ALA A 102 -1.71 2.47 -4.68
N ARG A 103 -2.92 2.99 -4.93
CA ARG A 103 -3.28 4.37 -4.59
C ARG A 103 -3.22 4.65 -3.09
N TRP A 104 -3.60 3.70 -2.26
CA TRP A 104 -3.53 3.87 -0.81
C TRP A 104 -2.10 3.82 -0.26
N LEU A 105 -1.28 2.92 -0.79
CA LEU A 105 0.01 2.60 -0.20
C LEU A 105 1.20 3.34 -0.83
N ILE A 106 1.05 3.94 -2.00
CA ILE A 106 2.10 4.67 -2.70
C ILE A 106 1.64 6.10 -2.97
N HIS A 107 2.25 7.05 -2.26
CA HIS A 107 2.05 8.47 -2.54
C HIS A 107 2.93 8.91 -3.72
N PRO A 108 2.41 9.71 -4.69
CA PRO A 108 3.17 10.16 -5.85
C PRO A 108 4.49 10.86 -5.50
N ASP A 109 4.50 11.72 -4.49
CA ASP A 109 5.71 12.43 -4.07
C ASP A 109 6.74 11.50 -3.43
N ALA A 110 6.28 10.51 -2.66
CA ALA A 110 7.16 9.49 -2.08
C ALA A 110 7.78 8.62 -3.19
N TYR A 111 6.99 8.25 -4.20
CA TYR A 111 7.49 7.53 -5.36
C TYR A 111 8.54 8.35 -6.13
N ALA A 112 8.26 9.62 -6.43
CA ALA A 112 9.19 10.50 -7.13
C ALA A 112 10.51 10.69 -6.36
N ALA A 113 10.44 10.87 -5.04
CA ALA A 113 11.62 10.97 -4.18
C ALA A 113 12.45 9.68 -4.18
N ALA A 114 11.79 8.52 -4.07
CA ALA A 114 12.47 7.24 -4.13
C ALA A 114 13.12 6.98 -5.50
N GLU A 115 12.42 7.31 -6.58
CA GLU A 115 12.94 7.17 -7.95
C GLU A 115 14.15 8.09 -8.21
N THR A 116 14.19 9.28 -7.63
CA THR A 116 15.33 10.19 -7.70
C THR A 116 16.58 9.56 -7.07
N VAL A 117 16.44 8.81 -5.99
CA VAL A 117 17.55 8.15 -5.28
C VAL A 117 17.95 6.82 -5.94
N HIS A 118 16.99 6.01 -6.30
CA HIS A 118 17.20 4.61 -6.72
C HIS A 118 17.06 4.38 -8.22
N GLY A 119 16.66 5.40 -8.99
CA GLY A 119 16.28 5.21 -10.39
C GLY A 119 15.09 4.27 -10.55
N PRO A 120 14.93 3.60 -11.71
CA PRO A 120 13.78 2.77 -12.01
C PRO A 120 13.84 1.36 -11.38
N HIS A 121 14.78 1.09 -10.49
CA HIS A 121 15.00 -0.25 -9.93
C HIS A 121 13.87 -0.67 -8.99
N GLU A 122 13.01 -1.58 -9.44
CA GLU A 122 11.77 -1.98 -8.73
C GLU A 122 12.00 -2.49 -7.31
N GLY A 123 13.03 -3.29 -7.09
CA GLY A 123 13.34 -3.83 -5.76
C GLY A 123 13.74 -2.75 -4.76
N ALA A 124 14.54 -1.77 -5.19
CA ALA A 124 14.95 -0.65 -4.35
C ALA A 124 13.77 0.29 -4.06
N LEU A 125 12.93 0.56 -5.05
CA LEU A 125 11.71 1.35 -4.88
C LEU A 125 10.72 0.66 -3.94
N ALA A 126 10.52 -0.64 -4.10
CA ALA A 126 9.65 -1.42 -3.22
C ALA A 126 10.13 -1.39 -1.76
N ALA A 127 11.43 -1.56 -1.53
CA ALA A 127 12.02 -1.49 -0.20
C ALA A 127 11.86 -0.11 0.43
N GLU A 128 12.14 0.97 -0.32
CA GLU A 128 12.01 2.35 0.15
C GLU A 128 10.56 2.72 0.49
N LEU A 129 9.60 2.29 -0.34
CA LEU A 129 8.19 2.59 -0.18
C LEU A 129 7.47 1.63 0.79
N GLY A 130 8.12 0.58 1.26
CA GLY A 130 7.52 -0.42 2.15
C GLY A 130 6.38 -1.19 1.49
N VAL A 131 6.52 -1.51 0.21
CA VAL A 131 5.55 -2.26 -0.58
C VAL A 131 6.23 -3.41 -1.35
N THR A 132 5.46 -4.20 -2.07
CA THR A 132 6.00 -5.27 -2.94
C THR A 132 6.40 -4.72 -4.31
N THR A 133 7.31 -5.41 -4.99
CA THR A 133 7.67 -5.08 -6.40
C THR A 133 6.46 -5.18 -7.33
N HIS A 134 5.54 -6.11 -7.06
CA HIS A 134 4.28 -6.19 -7.79
C HIS A 134 3.48 -4.88 -7.69
N LEU A 135 3.36 -4.33 -6.49
CA LEU A 135 2.61 -3.09 -6.28
C LEU A 135 3.27 -1.88 -6.97
N VAL A 136 4.61 -1.84 -7.01
CA VAL A 136 5.36 -0.83 -7.78
C VAL A 136 5.02 -0.90 -9.27
N ARG A 137 4.94 -2.10 -9.85
CA ARG A 137 4.54 -2.29 -11.26
C ARG A 137 3.11 -1.85 -11.51
N VAL A 138 2.19 -2.22 -10.63
CA VAL A 138 0.78 -1.78 -10.71
C VAL A 138 0.69 -0.26 -10.69
N TRP A 139 1.38 0.39 -9.77
CA TRP A 139 1.38 1.85 -9.64
C TRP A 139 1.93 2.54 -10.90
N ARG A 140 3.03 2.06 -11.47
CA ARG A 140 3.58 2.55 -12.73
C ARG A 140 2.57 2.44 -13.87
N GLY A 141 2.01 1.25 -14.09
CA GLY A 141 1.03 1.03 -15.14
C GLY A 141 -0.22 1.90 -15.01
N LEU A 142 -0.66 2.18 -13.79
CA LEU A 142 -1.76 3.11 -13.51
C LEU A 142 -1.40 4.53 -13.95
N HIS A 143 -0.21 5.02 -13.61
CA HIS A 143 0.22 6.38 -13.93
C HIS A 143 0.55 6.58 -15.42
N GLU A 144 1.07 5.57 -16.09
CA GLU A 144 1.28 5.58 -17.55
C GLU A 144 -0.05 5.73 -18.30
N ARG A 145 -1.08 5.00 -17.90
CA ARG A 145 -2.42 5.12 -18.49
C ARG A 145 -3.07 6.49 -18.25
N ILE A 146 -2.88 7.06 -17.07
CA ILE A 146 -3.39 8.40 -16.75
C ILE A 146 -2.71 9.46 -17.61
N ARG A 147 -1.39 9.34 -17.86
CA ARG A 147 -0.65 10.27 -18.74
C ARG A 147 -1.02 10.13 -20.21
N ALA A 148 -1.44 8.95 -20.64
CA ALA A 148 -1.79 8.65 -22.03
C ALA A 148 -3.24 9.02 -22.37
N ALA A 149 -4.08 9.28 -21.39
CA ALA A 149 -5.48 9.65 -21.56
C ALA A 149 -5.68 11.16 -21.69
#